data_c05b1c61a54e6e30da9e1f4412f8b02e
#
_entry.id   c05b1c61a54e6e30da9e1f4412f8b02e
#
_cell.length_a   1.000
_cell.length_b   1.000
_cell.length_c   1.000
_cell.angle_alpha   90.00
_cell.angle_beta   90.00
_cell.angle_gamma   90.00
#
_symmetry.space_group_name_H-M   'P 1'
#
loop_
_entity.id
_entity.type
_entity.pdbx_description
1 polymer ?
#
loop_
_entity_poly.entity_id
_entity_poly.type
_entity_poly.pdbx_seq_one_letter_code
_entity_poly.pdbx_strand_id
1 'polypeptide(L)'
;MSLSTLDPRSALVVIDLQQGIVGMPTQPYTGAEVVARSVELADAFRARNLPVVLVRVSFAADGADAVPGRTERQARGLAFPEGWDVVVDELSGHDGDVLVTKHNWSAFHGTGLDDQLRRRGVTQIVLTGIATSIGVESTARDAYAHGYHVTLATDAMADADPDAHRGSVERVFPRLGESGSTADVLELLAKTHG
;
A
#
# COMPACT_ATOMS: atom_id res chain seq x y z
N MET A 1 -10.70 17.17 4.34
CA MET A 1 -12.06 16.59 4.52
C MET A 1 -11.85 15.31 5.33
N SER A 2 -12.66 15.05 6.33
CA SER A 2 -12.62 13.78 7.07
C SER A 2 -13.19 12.66 6.19
N LEU A 3 -12.76 11.42 6.46
CA LEU A 3 -13.33 10.24 5.86
C LEU A 3 -14.85 10.21 6.10
N SER A 4 -15.63 9.85 5.06
CA SER A 4 -17.09 9.85 5.15
C SER A 4 -17.64 8.48 5.52
N THR A 5 -17.07 7.42 4.96
CA THR A 5 -17.57 6.05 5.17
C THR A 5 -16.50 5.00 4.84
N LEU A 6 -16.66 3.82 5.44
CA LEU A 6 -16.03 2.57 5.00
C LEU A 6 -17.10 1.60 4.54
N ASP A 7 -16.93 1.05 3.35
CA ASP A 7 -17.87 0.07 2.82
C ASP A 7 -17.82 -1.23 3.64
N PRO A 8 -18.96 -1.96 3.75
CA PRO A 8 -18.97 -3.26 4.41
C PRO A 8 -18.03 -4.31 3.77
N ARG A 9 -17.64 -4.10 2.52
CA ARG A 9 -16.67 -4.93 1.78
C ARG A 9 -15.43 -4.13 1.41
N SER A 10 -14.72 -3.67 2.43
CA SER A 10 -13.42 -3.01 2.29
C SER A 10 -12.26 -3.99 2.44
N ALA A 11 -11.11 -3.67 1.88
CA ALA A 11 -9.86 -4.40 2.05
C ALA A 11 -8.74 -3.43 2.43
N LEU A 12 -7.82 -3.87 3.29
CA LEU A 12 -6.56 -3.16 3.53
C LEU A 12 -5.53 -3.62 2.48
N VAL A 13 -4.84 -2.68 1.85
CA VAL A 13 -3.77 -2.96 0.89
C VAL A 13 -2.50 -2.24 1.37
N VAL A 14 -1.54 -3.01 1.81
CA VAL A 14 -0.27 -2.55 2.38
C VAL A 14 0.81 -2.62 1.33
N ILE A 15 1.41 -1.48 0.98
CA ILE A 15 2.34 -1.35 -0.14
C ILE A 15 3.78 -1.37 0.36
N ASP A 16 4.54 -2.38 -0.07
CA ASP A 16 5.99 -2.49 -0.03
C ASP A 16 6.61 -2.31 1.37
N LEU A 17 5.90 -2.71 2.45
CA LEU A 17 6.48 -2.79 3.79
C LEU A 17 7.32 -4.07 3.90
N GLN A 18 8.51 -4.02 3.31
CA GLN A 18 9.48 -5.10 3.18
C GLN A 18 10.85 -4.67 3.70
N GLN A 19 11.70 -5.63 4.05
CA GLN A 19 12.97 -5.43 4.75
C GLN A 19 13.88 -4.39 4.07
N GLY A 20 13.99 -4.43 2.74
CA GLY A 20 14.85 -3.50 1.99
C GLY A 20 14.29 -2.09 1.84
N ILE A 21 13.04 -1.84 2.20
CA ILE A 21 12.37 -0.53 2.05
C ILE A 21 12.18 0.14 3.40
N VAL A 22 11.70 -0.60 4.40
CA VAL A 22 11.39 -0.04 5.74
C VAL A 22 12.60 0.58 6.43
N GLY A 23 13.82 0.05 6.17
CA GLY A 23 15.06 0.59 6.72
C GLY A 23 15.60 1.85 6.03
N MET A 24 14.99 2.30 4.94
CA MET A 24 15.42 3.50 4.22
C MET A 24 15.00 4.78 4.97
N PRO A 25 15.78 5.88 4.84
CA PRO A 25 15.34 7.18 5.35
C PRO A 25 14.06 7.63 4.67
N THR A 26 13.01 7.90 5.44
CA THR A 26 11.71 8.34 4.94
C THR A 26 11.15 9.51 5.74
N GLN A 27 10.26 10.28 5.13
CA GLN A 27 9.55 11.45 5.66
C GLN A 27 8.06 11.39 5.25
N PRO A 28 7.11 11.96 5.98
CA PRO A 28 7.26 12.63 7.28
C PRO A 28 7.40 11.65 8.44
N TYR A 29 7.17 10.36 8.19
CA TYR A 29 7.27 9.28 9.16
C TYR A 29 8.40 8.33 8.82
N THR A 30 8.99 7.72 9.84
CA THR A 30 9.95 6.64 9.68
C THR A 30 9.26 5.37 9.17
N GLY A 31 10.01 4.47 8.51
CA GLY A 31 9.46 3.17 8.11
C GLY A 31 8.87 2.38 9.28
N ALA A 32 9.49 2.44 10.46
CA ALA A 32 8.97 1.79 11.66
C ALA A 32 7.60 2.36 12.13
N GLU A 33 7.39 3.67 12.03
CA GLU A 33 6.10 4.29 12.34
C GLU A 33 5.03 3.88 11.34
N VAL A 34 5.37 3.81 10.05
CA VAL A 34 4.46 3.34 8.99
C VAL A 34 4.08 1.88 9.21
N VAL A 35 5.06 1.02 9.56
CA VAL A 35 4.81 -0.38 9.90
C VAL A 35 3.87 -0.49 11.09
N ALA A 36 4.14 0.21 12.20
CA ALA A 36 3.33 0.13 13.41
C ALA A 36 1.85 0.48 13.13
N ARG A 37 1.58 1.56 12.38
CA ARG A 37 0.21 1.97 12.01
C ARG A 37 -0.44 0.99 11.03
N SER A 38 0.33 0.45 10.10
CA SER A 38 -0.17 -0.56 9.16
C SER A 38 -0.52 -1.88 9.85
N VAL A 39 0.24 -2.29 10.88
CA VAL A 39 -0.08 -3.43 11.74
C VAL A 39 -1.38 -3.20 12.50
N GLU A 40 -1.55 -2.03 13.11
CA GLU A 40 -2.79 -1.67 13.83
C GLU A 40 -4.03 -1.80 12.91
N LEU A 41 -3.93 -1.30 11.69
CA LEU A 41 -4.98 -1.44 10.68
C LEU A 41 -5.17 -2.91 10.28
N ALA A 42 -4.10 -3.65 10.00
CA ALA A 42 -4.16 -5.05 9.58
C ALA A 42 -4.86 -5.92 10.63
N ASP A 43 -4.52 -5.75 11.91
CA ASP A 43 -5.13 -6.48 13.01
C ASP A 43 -6.63 -6.15 13.15
N ALA A 44 -7.00 -4.88 12.96
CA ALA A 44 -8.40 -4.46 12.99
C ALA A 44 -9.23 -5.04 11.83
N PHE A 45 -8.65 -5.15 10.62
CA PHE A 45 -9.28 -5.78 9.47
C PHE A 45 -9.38 -7.30 9.65
N ARG A 46 -8.31 -7.96 10.07
CA ARG A 46 -8.27 -9.41 10.37
C ARG A 46 -9.30 -9.80 11.42
N ALA A 47 -9.42 -9.03 12.51
CA ALA A 47 -10.39 -9.26 13.58
C ALA A 47 -11.85 -9.23 13.08
N ARG A 48 -12.10 -8.62 11.93
CA ARG A 48 -13.42 -8.49 11.29
C ARG A 48 -13.59 -9.39 10.06
N ASN A 49 -12.64 -10.29 9.83
CA ASN A 49 -12.58 -11.16 8.66
C ASN A 49 -12.60 -10.37 7.32
N LEU A 50 -12.06 -9.16 7.33
CA LEU A 50 -11.87 -8.35 6.13
C LEU A 50 -10.52 -8.65 5.49
N PRO A 51 -10.42 -8.62 4.15
CA PRO A 51 -9.18 -8.94 3.46
C PRO A 51 -8.04 -7.97 3.81
N VAL A 52 -6.88 -8.55 4.10
CA VAL A 52 -5.60 -7.85 4.15
C VAL A 52 -4.75 -8.34 2.98
N VAL A 53 -4.25 -7.39 2.20
CA VAL A 53 -3.37 -7.65 1.06
C VAL A 53 -2.00 -7.07 1.36
N LEU A 54 -1.01 -7.91 1.42
CA LEU A 54 0.40 -7.54 1.57
C LEU A 54 1.04 -7.52 0.19
N VAL A 55 1.45 -6.33 -0.24
CA VAL A 55 2.10 -6.14 -1.54
C VAL A 55 3.59 -5.98 -1.33
N ARG A 56 4.38 -6.71 -2.10
CA ARG A 56 5.83 -6.53 -2.17
C ARG A 56 6.28 -6.30 -3.61
N VAL A 57 7.34 -5.52 -3.78
CA VAL A 57 8.06 -5.44 -5.05
C VAL A 57 9.24 -6.41 -5.01
N SER A 58 9.40 -7.20 -6.06
CA SER A 58 10.52 -8.12 -6.21
C SER A 58 10.96 -8.16 -7.67
N PHE A 59 12.23 -8.50 -7.91
CA PHE A 59 12.77 -8.65 -9.24
C PHE A 59 13.64 -9.90 -9.31
N ALA A 60 13.70 -10.51 -10.49
CA ALA A 60 14.66 -11.57 -10.77
C ALA A 60 16.10 -11.04 -10.58
N ALA A 61 17.01 -11.92 -10.19
CA ALA A 61 18.40 -11.54 -9.90
C ALA A 61 19.12 -10.88 -11.09
N ASP A 62 18.72 -11.19 -12.31
CA ASP A 62 19.21 -10.59 -13.55
C ASP A 62 18.40 -9.36 -14.00
N GLY A 63 17.34 -8.99 -13.26
CA GLY A 63 16.45 -7.88 -13.59
C GLY A 63 15.61 -8.08 -14.85
N ALA A 64 15.47 -9.31 -15.34
CA ALA A 64 14.77 -9.58 -16.60
C ALA A 64 13.28 -9.26 -16.56
N ASP A 65 12.68 -9.22 -15.39
CA ASP A 65 11.28 -8.89 -15.11
C ASP A 65 11.06 -7.43 -14.69
N ALA A 66 12.13 -6.64 -14.60
CA ALA A 66 12.02 -5.21 -14.34
C ALA A 66 11.48 -4.46 -15.56
N VAL A 67 10.75 -3.37 -15.34
CA VAL A 67 10.18 -2.56 -16.43
C VAL A 67 11.29 -1.97 -17.30
N PRO A 68 11.36 -2.29 -18.60
CA PRO A 68 12.38 -1.79 -19.50
C PRO A 68 12.04 -0.35 -19.93
N GLY A 69 12.24 0.63 -19.07
CA GLY A 69 11.96 2.03 -19.36
C GLY A 69 13.21 2.86 -19.61
N ARG A 70 13.15 3.79 -20.56
CA ARG A 70 14.14 4.87 -20.66
C ARG A 70 13.71 5.98 -19.71
N THR A 71 14.38 6.08 -18.56
CA THR A 71 14.11 7.11 -17.57
C THR A 71 15.38 7.93 -17.32
N GLU A 72 15.21 9.19 -16.92
CA GLU A 72 16.36 10.04 -16.55
C GLU A 72 17.08 9.51 -15.30
N ARG A 73 16.31 8.94 -14.36
CA ARG A 73 16.84 8.25 -13.16
C ARG A 73 16.89 6.75 -13.45
N GLN A 74 17.97 6.29 -14.05
CA GLN A 74 18.15 4.86 -14.28
C GLN A 74 18.66 4.20 -13.00
N ALA A 75 17.89 3.26 -12.48
CA ALA A 75 18.34 2.31 -11.46
C ALA A 75 19.25 1.25 -12.11
N ARG A 76 20.46 1.67 -12.54
CA ARG A 76 21.43 0.73 -13.09
C ARG A 76 22.22 0.06 -11.97
N GLY A 77 22.25 -1.26 -11.98
CA GLY A 77 23.14 -2.05 -11.12
C GLY A 77 22.72 -2.07 -9.65
N LEU A 78 21.44 -1.95 -9.33
CA LEU A 78 20.96 -2.21 -7.98
C LEU A 78 21.13 -3.69 -7.68
N ALA A 79 22.15 -4.01 -6.89
CA ALA A 79 22.22 -5.31 -6.22
C ALA A 79 21.34 -5.24 -4.99
N PHE A 80 20.28 -6.03 -4.98
CA PHE A 80 19.42 -6.15 -3.82
C PHE A 80 20.00 -7.20 -2.87
N PRO A 81 20.16 -6.90 -1.56
CA PRO A 81 20.60 -7.90 -0.58
C PRO A 81 19.60 -9.06 -0.53
N GLU A 82 20.07 -10.25 -0.15
CA GLU A 82 19.20 -11.39 0.12
C GLU A 82 18.13 -11.00 1.14
N GLY A 83 16.87 -11.38 0.88
CA GLY A 83 15.73 -11.08 1.74
C GLY A 83 15.19 -9.64 1.69
N TRP A 84 15.73 -8.78 0.81
CA TRP A 84 15.27 -7.39 0.72
C TRP A 84 13.78 -7.25 0.40
N ASP A 85 13.22 -8.23 -0.32
CA ASP A 85 11.82 -8.28 -0.75
C ASP A 85 10.91 -9.06 0.20
N VAL A 86 11.42 -9.49 1.34
CA VAL A 86 10.64 -10.14 2.38
C VAL A 86 9.80 -9.10 3.12
N VAL A 87 8.48 -9.34 3.21
CA VAL A 87 7.57 -8.52 4.04
C VAL A 87 8.06 -8.56 5.49
N VAL A 88 7.99 -7.44 6.19
CA VAL A 88 8.43 -7.35 7.59
C VAL A 88 7.68 -8.33 8.49
N ASP A 89 8.37 -8.87 9.50
CA ASP A 89 7.83 -9.93 10.37
C ASP A 89 6.56 -9.52 11.09
N GLU A 90 6.43 -8.23 11.44
CA GLU A 90 5.28 -7.66 12.14
C GLU A 90 3.96 -7.77 11.34
N LEU A 91 4.04 -7.90 10.02
CA LEU A 91 2.89 -8.03 9.13
C LEU A 91 2.70 -9.45 8.61
N SER A 92 3.74 -10.28 8.63
CA SER A 92 3.76 -11.61 8.03
C SER A 92 3.14 -12.68 8.92
N GLY A 93 2.99 -13.92 8.37
CA GLY A 93 2.61 -15.10 9.15
C GLY A 93 1.10 -15.27 9.39
N HIS A 94 0.23 -14.55 8.69
CA HIS A 94 -1.22 -14.72 8.76
C HIS A 94 -1.74 -15.45 7.52
N ASP A 95 -2.19 -16.68 7.68
CA ASP A 95 -2.64 -17.56 6.58
C ASP A 95 -3.82 -17.02 5.77
N GLY A 96 -4.59 -16.09 6.33
CA GLY A 96 -5.74 -15.46 5.67
C GLY A 96 -5.37 -14.29 4.75
N ASP A 97 -4.14 -13.80 4.83
CA ASP A 97 -3.69 -12.65 4.06
C ASP A 97 -3.40 -13.01 2.60
N VAL A 98 -3.60 -12.04 1.72
CA VAL A 98 -3.27 -12.18 0.30
C VAL A 98 -1.90 -11.59 0.05
N LEU A 99 -0.94 -12.40 -0.37
CA LEU A 99 0.36 -11.90 -0.80
C LEU A 99 0.35 -11.61 -2.29
N VAL A 100 0.72 -10.37 -2.67
CA VAL A 100 0.86 -9.92 -4.06
C VAL A 100 2.32 -9.53 -4.31
N THR A 101 2.94 -10.15 -5.30
CA THR A 101 4.26 -9.73 -5.79
C THR A 101 4.09 -8.94 -7.09
N LYS A 102 4.66 -7.74 -7.11
CA LYS A 102 4.68 -6.87 -8.30
C LYS A 102 6.11 -6.63 -8.79
N HIS A 103 6.23 -6.31 -10.07
CA HIS A 103 7.48 -5.94 -10.73
C HIS A 103 7.41 -4.51 -11.28
N ASN A 104 6.43 -3.73 -10.83
CA ASN A 104 6.15 -2.37 -11.26
C ASN A 104 5.72 -1.51 -10.07
N TRP A 105 5.38 -0.24 -10.30
CA TRP A 105 4.95 0.69 -9.25
C TRP A 105 3.59 0.31 -8.66
N SER A 106 2.59 0.12 -9.53
CA SER A 106 1.24 -0.21 -9.10
C SER A 106 1.09 -1.67 -8.70
N ALA A 107 0.33 -1.93 -7.63
CA ALA A 107 -0.04 -3.26 -7.19
C ALA A 107 -1.02 -3.98 -8.13
N PHE A 108 -1.70 -3.25 -9.02
CA PHE A 108 -2.62 -3.83 -10.00
C PHE A 108 -1.92 -4.26 -11.29
N HIS A 109 -0.85 -3.55 -11.68
CA HIS A 109 -0.23 -3.76 -12.98
C HIS A 109 0.52 -5.10 -13.06
N GLY A 110 0.05 -5.99 -13.93
CA GLY A 110 0.68 -7.30 -14.15
C GLY A 110 0.55 -8.27 -12.99
N THR A 111 -0.41 -8.04 -12.06
CA THR A 111 -0.67 -8.91 -10.92
C THR A 111 -2.10 -9.46 -10.95
N GLY A 112 -2.43 -10.37 -10.05
CA GLY A 112 -3.80 -10.86 -9.86
C GLY A 112 -4.62 -10.07 -8.83
N LEU A 113 -4.22 -8.85 -8.45
CA LEU A 113 -4.86 -8.12 -7.35
C LEU A 113 -6.34 -7.83 -7.62
N ASP A 114 -6.69 -7.31 -8.81
CA ASP A 114 -8.08 -7.01 -9.15
C ASP A 114 -8.99 -8.25 -9.04
N ASP A 115 -8.55 -9.38 -9.58
CA ASP A 115 -9.26 -10.65 -9.48
C ASP A 115 -9.45 -11.09 -8.02
N GLN A 116 -8.43 -10.94 -7.18
CA GLN A 116 -8.48 -11.29 -5.77
C GLN A 116 -9.48 -10.44 -5.00
N LEU A 117 -9.52 -9.13 -5.27
CA LEU A 117 -10.45 -8.19 -4.65
C LEU A 117 -11.89 -8.44 -5.12
N ARG A 118 -12.10 -8.60 -6.43
CA ARG A 118 -13.44 -8.84 -6.99
C ARG A 118 -14.06 -10.15 -6.53
N ARG A 119 -13.31 -11.25 -6.47
CA ARG A 119 -13.80 -12.54 -5.96
C ARG A 119 -14.27 -12.45 -4.51
N ARG A 120 -13.73 -11.51 -3.74
CA ARG A 120 -14.14 -11.23 -2.35
C ARG A 120 -15.25 -10.18 -2.26
N GLY A 121 -15.71 -9.65 -3.40
CA GLY A 121 -16.74 -8.63 -3.49
C GLY A 121 -16.29 -7.28 -2.91
N VAL A 122 -14.98 -7.00 -2.86
CA VAL A 122 -14.42 -5.75 -2.35
C VAL A 122 -14.86 -4.59 -3.25
N THR A 123 -15.34 -3.52 -2.63
CA THR A 123 -15.78 -2.29 -3.30
C THR A 123 -14.90 -1.10 -2.94
N GLN A 124 -14.19 -1.17 -1.82
CA GLN A 124 -13.33 -0.11 -1.31
C GLN A 124 -12.00 -0.69 -0.84
N ILE A 125 -10.91 0.04 -1.08
CA ILE A 125 -9.60 -0.30 -0.53
C ILE A 125 -9.09 0.82 0.38
N VAL A 126 -8.43 0.43 1.46
CA VAL A 126 -7.65 1.31 2.33
C VAL A 126 -6.18 1.10 2.01
N LEU A 127 -5.47 2.16 1.65
CA LEU A 127 -4.05 2.11 1.25
C LEU A 127 -3.15 2.63 2.36
N THR A 128 -2.05 1.90 2.57
CA THR A 128 -0.89 2.29 3.42
C THR A 128 0.41 1.92 2.73
N GLY A 129 1.55 2.36 3.23
CA GLY A 129 2.87 1.86 2.82
C GLY A 129 3.87 2.90 2.32
N ILE A 130 4.92 2.44 1.65
CA ILE A 130 6.09 3.20 1.17
C ILE A 130 6.40 2.80 -0.29
N ALA A 131 6.72 3.73 -1.23
CA ALA A 131 6.72 5.17 -1.08
C ALA A 131 5.37 5.77 -1.52
N THR A 132 4.97 6.86 -0.85
CA THR A 132 3.69 7.55 -1.09
C THR A 132 3.53 7.94 -2.56
N SER A 133 4.52 8.60 -3.16
CA SER A 133 4.45 9.14 -4.53
C SER A 133 4.73 8.10 -5.62
N ILE A 134 5.12 6.88 -5.25
CA ILE A 134 5.47 5.82 -6.19
C ILE A 134 4.46 4.68 -6.10
N GLY A 135 4.68 3.71 -5.21
CA GLY A 135 3.86 2.51 -5.11
C GLY A 135 2.43 2.80 -4.65
N VAL A 136 2.27 3.66 -3.64
CA VAL A 136 0.95 3.98 -3.08
C VAL A 136 0.12 4.80 -4.07
N GLU A 137 0.65 5.89 -4.61
CA GLU A 137 -0.07 6.75 -5.56
C GLU A 137 -0.42 5.99 -6.85
N SER A 138 0.53 5.22 -7.42
CA SER A 138 0.27 4.43 -8.62
C SER A 138 -0.84 3.40 -8.38
N THR A 139 -0.85 2.74 -7.22
CA THR A 139 -1.90 1.81 -6.84
C THR A 139 -3.24 2.51 -6.64
N ALA A 140 -3.26 3.71 -6.02
CA ALA A 140 -4.47 4.50 -5.85
C ALA A 140 -5.09 4.93 -7.18
N ARG A 141 -4.26 5.34 -8.16
CA ARG A 141 -4.71 5.69 -9.52
C ARG A 141 -5.34 4.52 -10.25
N ASP A 142 -4.71 3.35 -10.19
CA ASP A 142 -5.26 2.16 -10.82
C ASP A 142 -6.52 1.67 -10.10
N ALA A 143 -6.56 1.69 -8.78
CA ALA A 143 -7.77 1.37 -8.01
C ALA A 143 -8.95 2.24 -8.43
N TYR A 144 -8.74 3.55 -8.52
CA TYR A 144 -9.75 4.49 -9.01
C TYR A 144 -10.19 4.15 -10.45
N ALA A 145 -9.25 3.86 -11.34
CA ALA A 145 -9.54 3.49 -12.73
C ALA A 145 -10.32 2.15 -12.83
N HIS A 146 -10.08 1.21 -11.91
CA HIS A 146 -10.83 -0.03 -11.77
C HIS A 146 -12.22 0.14 -11.10
N GLY A 147 -12.56 1.35 -10.60
CA GLY A 147 -13.84 1.67 -10.00
C GLY A 147 -13.95 1.32 -8.51
N TYR A 148 -12.83 1.14 -7.80
CA TYR A 148 -12.84 1.03 -6.34
C TYR A 148 -12.98 2.40 -5.69
N HIS A 149 -13.70 2.46 -4.58
CA HIS A 149 -13.55 3.55 -3.62
C HIS A 149 -12.18 3.45 -2.96
N VAL A 150 -11.49 4.58 -2.81
CA VAL A 150 -10.12 4.61 -2.28
C VAL A 150 -10.09 5.44 -1.00
N THR A 151 -9.60 4.83 0.06
CA THR A 151 -9.28 5.49 1.32
C THR A 151 -7.76 5.47 1.52
N LEU A 152 -7.20 6.61 1.91
CA LEU A 152 -5.77 6.81 2.03
C LEU A 152 -5.44 7.15 3.49
N ALA A 153 -4.84 6.21 4.23
CA ALA A 153 -4.40 6.42 5.60
C ALA A 153 -3.04 7.14 5.58
N THR A 154 -3.08 8.47 5.48
CA THR A 154 -1.90 9.29 5.13
C THR A 154 -0.83 9.33 6.20
N ASP A 155 -1.17 9.07 7.46
CA ASP A 155 -0.21 8.91 8.55
C ASP A 155 0.46 7.52 8.59
N ALA A 156 -0.07 6.56 7.85
CA ALA A 156 0.52 5.24 7.59
C ALA A 156 1.24 5.18 6.22
N MET A 157 1.78 6.32 5.76
CA MET A 157 2.52 6.45 4.51
C MET A 157 3.76 7.32 4.72
N ALA A 158 4.81 7.04 3.96
CA ALA A 158 6.02 7.87 3.93
C ALA A 158 6.68 7.79 2.55
N ASP A 159 7.60 8.71 2.31
CA ASP A 159 8.38 8.80 1.07
C ASP A 159 9.82 9.17 1.38
N ALA A 160 10.74 8.90 0.45
CA ALA A 160 12.12 9.39 0.55
C ALA A 160 12.21 10.91 0.36
N ASP A 161 11.24 11.48 -0.37
CA ASP A 161 11.15 12.91 -0.64
C ASP A 161 9.87 13.48 0.04
N PRO A 162 10.01 14.36 1.05
CA PRO A 162 8.85 14.95 1.75
C PRO A 162 7.98 15.83 0.86
N ASP A 163 8.54 16.45 -0.18
CA ASP A 163 7.79 17.26 -1.11
C ASP A 163 6.97 16.40 -2.07
N ALA A 164 7.50 15.23 -2.46
CA ALA A 164 6.74 14.24 -3.22
C ALA A 164 5.59 13.67 -2.40
N HIS A 165 5.83 13.29 -1.13
CA HIS A 165 4.75 12.87 -0.22
C HIS A 165 3.65 13.92 -0.13
N ARG A 166 4.03 15.17 0.19
CA ARG A 166 3.07 16.28 0.30
C ARG A 166 2.30 16.51 -1.00
N GLY A 167 3.00 16.45 -2.15
CA GLY A 167 2.40 16.59 -3.47
C GLY A 167 1.31 15.55 -3.75
N SER A 168 1.57 14.28 -3.40
CA SER A 168 0.58 13.20 -3.50
C SER A 168 -0.62 13.47 -2.61
N VAL A 169 -0.38 13.75 -1.33
CA VAL A 169 -1.45 13.93 -0.33
C VAL A 169 -2.34 15.14 -0.63
N GLU A 170 -1.74 16.28 -1.00
CA GLU A 170 -2.49 17.54 -1.14
C GLU A 170 -3.11 17.73 -2.55
N ARG A 171 -2.50 17.16 -3.59
CA ARG A 171 -2.88 17.47 -4.99
C ARG A 171 -3.48 16.30 -5.74
N VAL A 172 -3.03 15.07 -5.44
CA VAL A 172 -3.43 13.88 -6.19
C VAL A 172 -4.55 13.13 -5.48
N PHE A 173 -4.34 12.76 -4.21
CA PHE A 173 -5.27 11.94 -3.43
C PHE A 173 -6.70 12.51 -3.34
N PRO A 174 -6.92 13.82 -3.18
CA PRO A 174 -8.28 14.39 -3.19
C PRO A 174 -9.08 14.19 -4.47
N ARG A 175 -8.42 13.75 -5.55
CA ARG A 175 -9.06 13.43 -6.84
C ARG A 175 -9.34 11.93 -7.01
N LEU A 176 -8.74 11.10 -6.17
CA LEU A 176 -8.82 9.64 -6.27
C LEU A 176 -9.71 9.04 -5.18
N GLY A 177 -9.81 9.69 -4.03
CA GLY A 177 -10.53 9.16 -2.88
C GLY A 177 -10.54 10.10 -1.69
N GLU A 178 -10.75 9.54 -0.51
CA GLU A 178 -10.78 10.24 0.76
C GLU A 178 -9.52 9.95 1.57
N SER A 179 -8.96 10.99 2.19
CA SER A 179 -7.76 10.88 3.03
C SER A 179 -8.11 11.09 4.50
N GLY A 180 -7.50 10.30 5.37
CA GLY A 180 -7.60 10.43 6.81
C GLY A 180 -6.41 9.78 7.52
N SER A 181 -6.49 9.76 8.85
CA SER A 181 -5.50 9.09 9.69
C SER A 181 -5.87 7.61 9.92
N THR A 182 -4.92 6.84 10.43
CA THR A 182 -5.15 5.49 10.96
C THR A 182 -6.31 5.48 11.96
N ALA A 183 -6.36 6.43 12.87
CA ALA A 183 -7.43 6.56 13.86
C ALA A 183 -8.81 6.79 13.21
N ASP A 184 -8.90 7.63 12.17
CA ASP A 184 -10.16 7.87 11.46
C ASP A 184 -10.67 6.58 10.77
N VAL A 185 -9.77 5.81 10.16
CA VAL A 185 -10.11 4.51 9.54
C VAL A 185 -10.62 3.53 10.58
N LEU A 186 -9.94 3.39 11.72
CA LEU A 186 -10.32 2.51 12.81
C LEU A 186 -11.70 2.88 13.40
N GLU A 187 -11.97 4.17 13.56
CA GLU A 187 -13.27 4.66 14.02
C GLU A 187 -14.40 4.27 13.06
N LEU A 188 -14.19 4.48 11.74
CA LEU A 188 -15.18 4.09 10.73
C LEU A 188 -15.35 2.57 10.67
N LEU A 189 -14.26 1.81 10.76
CA LEU A 189 -14.28 0.36 10.76
C LEU A 189 -15.10 -0.18 11.95
N ALA A 190 -14.94 0.42 13.13
CA ALA A 190 -15.75 0.06 14.29
C ALA A 190 -17.24 0.38 14.12
N LYS A 191 -17.58 1.46 13.42
CA LYS A 191 -18.99 1.84 13.14
C LYS A 191 -19.65 0.92 12.11
N THR A 192 -18.89 0.49 11.10
CA THR A 192 -19.43 -0.31 9.99
C THR A 192 -19.50 -1.80 10.32
N HIS A 193 -18.61 -2.30 11.20
CA HIS A 193 -18.44 -3.72 11.51
C HIS A 193 -18.44 -4.00 13.02
N GLY A 194 -19.02 -3.12 13.81
CA GLY A 194 -19.18 -3.27 15.27
C GLY A 194 -20.33 -4.17 15.70
#